data_062694634eca4bccb438848e55926105
#
_entry.id   062694634eca4bccb438848e55926105
#
_cell.length_a   1.000
_cell.length_b   1.000
_cell.length_c   1.000
_cell.angle_alpha   90.00
_cell.angle_beta   90.00
_cell.angle_gamma   90.00
#
_symmetry.space_group_name_H-M   'P 1'
#
loop_
_entity.id
_entity.type
_entity.pdbx_description
1 polymer ?
#
loop_
_entity_poly.entity_id
_entity_poly.type
_entity_poly.pdbx_seq_one_letter_code
_entity_poly.pdbx_strand_id
1 'polypeptide(L)'
;MKFLDQAKIFIKSGDGGAGCVSFRREKYIEFGGPNGGDGGKGGSIYFEAVANLNTLIDFRYTQHFKAKKGQNGMGSDKNGSKAPDIVIKVPIGTEILAEDGETVLADMLRPGQIYLAAKGGDGGRGNTTFKTSTNQAPRYAEPGWPGEEKWLWLRLKIIADVGLIGMPNAGKSTFLSAVTKARPKIADYPFTTLHPNLGVAWVDGYEMVLADIPGLIEGAHEGIGLGDRFLKHIERCEVFLHLIDVTSEDVVKSYRDIRRELELYDPLLAQKPEVVALNKCDALPEEETAAKVLELEQAVGKKVYAISAVAKKGLFDCLLDVNHYIKRERKQQEEAEEDGEKPVETSWSPL
;
A
#
# COMPACT_ATOMS: atom_id res chain seq x y z
N MET A 1 -11.10 -4.80 13.64
CA MET A 1 -10.26 -5.45 12.59
C MET A 1 -8.86 -5.67 13.11
N LYS A 2 -8.18 -6.72 12.67
CA LYS A 2 -6.79 -6.95 13.04
C LYS A 2 -5.94 -6.33 11.93
N PHE A 3 -5.09 -5.37 12.23
CA PHE A 3 -4.11 -4.82 11.29
C PHE A 3 -3.00 -5.85 11.05
N LEU A 4 -2.58 -6.02 9.81
CA LEU A 4 -1.46 -6.87 9.41
C LEU A 4 -0.56 -6.06 8.47
N ASP A 5 0.69 -5.90 8.87
CA ASP A 5 1.73 -5.13 8.18
C ASP A 5 2.72 -6.01 7.41
N GLN A 6 2.74 -7.31 7.70
CA GLN A 6 3.58 -8.28 7.01
C GLN A 6 2.81 -9.56 6.72
N ALA A 7 3.00 -10.09 5.52
CA ALA A 7 2.40 -11.35 5.12
C ALA A 7 3.35 -12.15 4.23
N LYS A 8 3.49 -13.46 4.48
CA LYS A 8 4.16 -14.39 3.57
C LYS A 8 3.12 -15.03 2.68
N ILE A 9 3.33 -14.98 1.36
CA ILE A 9 2.44 -15.56 0.37
C ILE A 9 3.20 -16.45 -0.60
N PHE A 10 2.51 -17.44 -1.12
CA PHE A 10 2.99 -18.30 -2.20
C PHE A 10 2.30 -17.92 -3.50
N ILE A 11 3.08 -17.67 -4.54
CA ILE A 11 2.58 -17.41 -5.88
C ILE A 11 3.08 -18.48 -6.83
N LYS A 12 2.20 -18.94 -7.72
CA LYS A 12 2.53 -19.84 -8.81
C LYS A 12 1.80 -19.38 -10.07
N SER A 13 2.57 -18.98 -11.07
CA SER A 13 2.01 -18.67 -12.39
C SER A 13 1.61 -19.98 -13.11
N GLY A 14 0.77 -19.85 -14.12
CA GLY A 14 0.29 -20.99 -14.88
C GLY A 14 1.36 -21.55 -15.83
N ASP A 15 1.41 -22.86 -15.96
CA ASP A 15 2.23 -23.50 -16.99
C ASP A 15 1.65 -23.21 -18.37
N GLY A 16 2.47 -23.24 -19.42
CA GLY A 16 2.01 -23.20 -20.79
C GLY A 16 1.30 -24.50 -21.20
N GLY A 17 0.35 -24.41 -22.10
CA GLY A 17 -0.28 -25.55 -22.73
C GLY A 17 0.69 -26.29 -23.65
N ALA A 18 0.59 -27.59 -23.76
CA ALA A 18 1.39 -28.38 -24.73
C ALA A 18 0.89 -28.13 -26.16
N GLY A 19 1.80 -28.10 -27.13
CA GLY A 19 1.46 -28.17 -28.54
C GLY A 19 0.85 -29.53 -28.91
N CYS A 20 0.16 -29.57 -30.02
CA CYS A 20 -0.53 -30.77 -30.50
C CYS A 20 0.22 -31.42 -31.66
N VAL A 21 0.25 -32.76 -31.65
CA VAL A 21 0.62 -33.55 -32.86
C VAL A 21 -0.65 -34.04 -33.50
N SER A 22 -1.00 -33.46 -34.65
CA SER A 22 -2.19 -33.84 -35.40
C SER A 22 -1.91 -33.77 -36.92
N PHE A 23 -2.65 -34.56 -37.68
CA PHE A 23 -2.57 -34.59 -39.12
C PHE A 23 -3.98 -34.46 -39.70
N ARG A 24 -4.09 -33.71 -40.79
CA ARG A 24 -5.35 -33.51 -41.50
C ARG A 24 -5.87 -34.86 -42.04
N ARG A 25 -7.10 -35.21 -41.73
CA ARG A 25 -7.79 -36.40 -42.23
C ARG A 25 -9.14 -35.99 -42.77
N GLU A 26 -9.26 -36.07 -44.11
CA GLU A 26 -10.50 -35.73 -44.79
C GLU A 26 -10.77 -36.79 -45.86
N LYS A 27 -12.05 -36.91 -46.29
CA LYS A 27 -12.44 -37.81 -47.34
C LYS A 27 -11.65 -37.42 -48.64
N TYR A 28 -11.05 -38.40 -49.25
CA TYR A 28 -10.21 -38.25 -50.45
C TYR A 28 -8.84 -37.59 -50.26
N ILE A 29 -8.40 -37.36 -49.04
CA ILE A 29 -7.03 -36.92 -48.72
C ILE A 29 -6.33 -38.03 -47.96
N GLU A 30 -5.51 -38.82 -48.66
CA GLU A 30 -4.81 -39.97 -48.12
C GLU A 30 -3.64 -39.52 -47.22
N PHE A 31 -2.92 -38.51 -47.63
CA PHE A 31 -1.77 -37.95 -46.93
C PHE A 31 -1.99 -36.49 -46.57
N GLY A 32 -2.74 -36.23 -45.48
CA GLY A 32 -2.92 -34.88 -44.97
C GLY A 32 -1.67 -34.39 -44.26
N GLY A 33 -1.29 -33.11 -44.43
CA GLY A 33 -0.14 -32.51 -43.75
C GLY A 33 -0.39 -32.33 -42.23
N PRO A 34 0.66 -31.93 -41.47
CA PRO A 34 0.52 -31.63 -40.06
C PRO A 34 -0.43 -30.44 -39.85
N ASN A 35 -1.31 -30.56 -38.89
CA ASN A 35 -2.31 -29.57 -38.53
C ASN A 35 -2.52 -29.45 -37.02
N GLY A 36 -1.49 -29.76 -36.22
CA GLY A 36 -1.53 -29.55 -34.76
C GLY A 36 -1.22 -28.11 -34.41
N GLY A 37 -2.14 -27.47 -33.66
CA GLY A 37 -1.99 -26.12 -33.19
C GLY A 37 -1.08 -26.01 -31.98
N ASP A 38 -0.66 -24.78 -31.66
CA ASP A 38 0.20 -24.45 -30.52
C ASP A 38 -0.59 -24.44 -29.21
N GLY A 39 0.09 -24.69 -28.10
CA GLY A 39 -0.46 -24.52 -26.77
C GLY A 39 -0.63 -23.02 -26.40
N GLY A 40 -1.60 -22.74 -25.55
CA GLY A 40 -1.84 -21.40 -25.01
C GLY A 40 -0.85 -21.05 -23.91
N LYS A 41 -0.61 -19.76 -23.70
CA LYS A 41 0.21 -19.24 -22.61
C LYS A 41 -0.49 -19.41 -21.26
N GLY A 42 0.26 -19.78 -20.22
CA GLY A 42 -0.19 -19.78 -18.83
C GLY A 42 -0.47 -18.36 -18.30
N GLY A 43 -1.34 -18.24 -17.30
CA GLY A 43 -1.63 -16.98 -16.66
C GLY A 43 -0.45 -16.45 -15.85
N SER A 44 -0.18 -15.16 -15.95
CA SER A 44 0.83 -14.45 -15.14
C SER A 44 0.22 -13.94 -13.85
N ILE A 45 1.05 -13.55 -12.88
CA ILE A 45 0.63 -12.94 -11.62
C ILE A 45 1.24 -11.56 -11.51
N TYR A 46 0.36 -10.58 -11.29
CA TYR A 46 0.70 -9.18 -11.12
C TYR A 46 0.28 -8.70 -9.75
N PHE A 47 1.02 -7.74 -9.20
CA PHE A 47 0.57 -6.90 -8.10
C PHE A 47 0.12 -5.55 -8.65
N GLU A 48 -0.93 -5.00 -8.05
CA GLU A 48 -1.46 -3.67 -8.35
C GLU A 48 -1.60 -2.88 -7.05
N ALA A 49 -0.97 -1.71 -6.98
CA ALA A 49 -1.13 -0.80 -5.85
C ALA A 49 -2.47 -0.08 -5.93
N VAL A 50 -3.25 -0.08 -4.85
CA VAL A 50 -4.56 0.56 -4.79
C VAL A 50 -4.67 1.46 -3.56
N ALA A 51 -5.27 2.65 -3.72
CA ALA A 51 -5.37 3.65 -2.66
C ALA A 51 -6.44 3.33 -1.61
N ASN A 52 -7.37 2.41 -1.90
CA ASN A 52 -8.49 2.09 -1.00
C ASN A 52 -8.19 0.93 -0.03
N LEU A 53 -6.98 0.43 0.00
CA LEU A 53 -6.52 -0.59 0.93
C LEU A 53 -5.45 0.00 1.87
N ASN A 54 -5.60 -0.23 3.18
CA ASN A 54 -4.68 0.28 4.21
C ASN A 54 -4.06 -0.85 5.05
N THR A 55 -4.28 -2.12 4.70
CA THR A 55 -3.79 -3.27 5.49
C THR A 55 -3.61 -4.50 4.61
N LEU A 56 -2.70 -5.38 5.01
CA LEU A 56 -2.48 -6.68 4.37
C LEU A 56 -3.31 -7.81 5.00
N ILE A 57 -4.41 -7.49 5.71
CA ILE A 57 -5.18 -8.46 6.49
C ILE A 57 -5.73 -9.62 5.65
N ASP A 58 -6.09 -9.38 4.39
CA ASP A 58 -6.65 -10.38 3.50
C ASP A 58 -5.65 -11.50 3.20
N PHE A 59 -4.35 -11.19 3.20
CA PHE A 59 -3.27 -12.14 2.98
C PHE A 59 -3.04 -13.09 4.17
N ARG A 60 -3.64 -12.81 5.32
CA ARG A 60 -3.67 -13.76 6.44
C ARG A 60 -4.55 -14.97 6.13
N TYR A 61 -5.63 -14.76 5.38
CA TYR A 61 -6.61 -15.79 5.06
C TYR A 61 -6.31 -16.45 3.71
N THR A 62 -5.85 -15.65 2.75
CA THR A 62 -5.50 -16.12 1.41
C THR A 62 -4.00 -15.97 1.18
N GLN A 63 -3.26 -17.06 1.37
CA GLN A 63 -1.79 -17.06 1.25
C GLN A 63 -1.30 -17.69 -0.05
N HIS A 64 -2.15 -18.38 -0.81
CA HIS A 64 -1.77 -19.11 -2.02
C HIS A 64 -2.51 -18.56 -3.24
N PHE A 65 -1.74 -18.05 -4.20
CA PHE A 65 -2.24 -17.55 -5.47
C PHE A 65 -1.69 -18.41 -6.60
N LYS A 66 -2.59 -19.12 -7.31
CA LYS A 66 -2.22 -20.02 -8.40
C LYS A 66 -2.97 -19.66 -9.66
N ALA A 67 -2.25 -19.22 -10.69
CA ALA A 67 -2.82 -18.95 -12.00
C ALA A 67 -3.08 -20.25 -12.77
N LYS A 68 -4.02 -20.20 -13.69
CA LYS A 68 -4.40 -21.37 -14.50
C LYS A 68 -3.37 -21.65 -15.57
N LYS A 69 -3.24 -22.94 -15.90
CA LYS A 69 -2.46 -23.43 -17.03
C LYS A 69 -3.10 -22.97 -18.36
N GLY A 70 -2.28 -22.69 -19.37
CA GLY A 70 -2.72 -22.46 -20.73
C GLY A 70 -3.36 -23.72 -21.33
N GLN A 71 -4.32 -23.53 -22.21
CA GLN A 71 -4.98 -24.64 -22.87
C GLN A 71 -4.03 -25.31 -23.84
N ASN A 72 -4.07 -26.65 -23.92
CA ASN A 72 -3.27 -27.39 -24.91
C ASN A 72 -3.78 -27.08 -26.33
N GLY A 73 -2.86 -27.13 -27.30
CA GLY A 73 -3.21 -27.08 -28.72
C GLY A 73 -4.06 -28.28 -29.12
N MET A 74 -4.81 -28.13 -30.19
CA MET A 74 -5.69 -29.14 -30.73
C MET A 74 -5.42 -29.34 -32.22
N GLY A 75 -6.00 -30.39 -32.79
CA GLY A 75 -5.99 -30.61 -34.24
C GLY A 75 -6.72 -29.51 -35.00
N SER A 76 -6.59 -29.56 -36.34
CA SER A 76 -7.21 -28.57 -37.25
C SER A 76 -6.69 -27.14 -37.04
N ASP A 77 -5.40 -27.02 -36.76
CA ASP A 77 -4.68 -25.75 -36.51
C ASP A 77 -5.28 -24.88 -35.40
N LYS A 78 -5.98 -25.52 -34.45
CA LYS A 78 -6.58 -24.80 -33.32
C LYS A 78 -5.56 -24.61 -32.19
N ASN A 79 -5.14 -23.36 -32.00
CA ASN A 79 -4.28 -22.98 -30.88
C ASN A 79 -5.05 -23.01 -29.55
N GLY A 80 -4.36 -23.39 -28.48
CA GLY A 80 -4.89 -23.29 -27.14
C GLY A 80 -5.07 -21.84 -26.71
N SER A 81 -6.12 -21.53 -25.97
CA SER A 81 -6.36 -20.20 -25.42
C SER A 81 -5.37 -19.87 -24.29
N LYS A 82 -4.97 -18.60 -24.19
CA LYS A 82 -4.23 -18.06 -23.05
C LYS A 82 -5.08 -18.16 -21.78
N ALA A 83 -4.46 -18.56 -20.65
CA ALA A 83 -5.10 -18.49 -19.35
C ALA A 83 -5.21 -17.05 -18.86
N PRO A 84 -6.24 -16.70 -18.07
CA PRO A 84 -6.36 -15.38 -17.49
C PRO A 84 -5.24 -15.12 -16.47
N ASP A 85 -4.76 -13.88 -16.45
CA ASP A 85 -3.78 -13.42 -15.49
C ASP A 85 -4.48 -13.15 -14.13
N ILE A 86 -3.73 -13.21 -13.03
CA ILE A 86 -4.19 -12.86 -11.69
C ILE A 86 -3.58 -11.52 -11.32
N VAL A 87 -4.43 -10.58 -10.89
CA VAL A 87 -4.00 -9.30 -10.31
C VAL A 87 -4.27 -9.33 -8.82
N ILE A 88 -3.22 -9.22 -8.02
CA ILE A 88 -3.25 -9.18 -6.56
C ILE A 88 -3.17 -7.71 -6.15
N LYS A 89 -4.25 -7.22 -5.52
CA LYS A 89 -4.30 -5.82 -5.06
C LYS A 89 -3.60 -5.69 -3.71
N VAL A 90 -2.71 -4.70 -3.62
CA VAL A 90 -1.96 -4.37 -2.40
C VAL A 90 -2.11 -2.89 -2.07
N PRO A 91 -2.00 -2.49 -0.78
CA PRO A 91 -1.95 -1.08 -0.41
C PRO A 91 -0.76 -0.36 -1.04
N ILE A 92 -0.89 0.95 -1.24
CA ILE A 92 0.26 1.82 -1.56
C ILE A 92 1.28 1.73 -0.43
N GLY A 93 2.57 1.77 -0.77
CA GLY A 93 3.68 1.62 0.17
C GLY A 93 3.97 0.18 0.59
N THR A 94 3.43 -0.80 -0.16
CA THR A 94 3.78 -2.20 0.05
C THR A 94 5.10 -2.53 -0.65
N GLU A 95 6.08 -3.01 0.11
CA GLU A 95 7.28 -3.66 -0.43
C GLU A 95 7.00 -5.13 -0.72
N ILE A 96 7.41 -5.55 -1.90
CA ILE A 96 7.43 -6.95 -2.30
C ILE A 96 8.86 -7.45 -2.16
N LEU A 97 9.07 -8.40 -1.26
CA LEU A 97 10.38 -8.93 -0.93
C LEU A 97 10.51 -10.37 -1.42
N ALA A 98 11.73 -10.79 -1.70
CA ALA A 98 12.03 -12.18 -2.01
C ALA A 98 11.78 -13.09 -0.79
N GLU A 99 12.01 -14.39 -0.95
CA GLU A 99 11.78 -15.39 0.10
C GLU A 99 12.65 -15.18 1.33
N ASP A 100 13.82 -14.58 1.17
CA ASP A 100 14.75 -14.21 2.26
C ASP A 100 14.18 -13.14 3.21
N GLY A 101 13.14 -12.41 2.79
CA GLY A 101 12.53 -11.32 3.54
C GLY A 101 13.37 -10.02 3.59
N GLU A 102 14.48 -9.96 2.89
CA GLU A 102 15.41 -8.83 2.88
C GLU A 102 15.53 -8.18 1.51
N THR A 103 15.63 -8.98 0.44
CA THR A 103 15.80 -8.48 -0.92
C THR A 103 14.51 -7.86 -1.44
N VAL A 104 14.52 -6.54 -1.68
CA VAL A 104 13.38 -5.81 -2.25
C VAL A 104 13.31 -6.07 -3.75
N LEU A 105 12.20 -6.68 -4.20
CA LEU A 105 11.92 -6.94 -5.62
C LEU A 105 11.17 -5.76 -6.26
N ALA A 106 10.24 -5.16 -5.53
CA ALA A 106 9.50 -3.98 -5.96
C ALA A 106 8.99 -3.19 -4.76
N ASP A 107 8.84 -1.88 -4.95
CA ASP A 107 8.21 -0.96 -4.01
C ASP A 107 6.98 -0.33 -4.69
N MET A 108 5.81 -0.56 -4.13
CA MET A 108 4.52 -0.19 -4.70
C MET A 108 4.10 1.19 -4.16
N LEU A 109 4.70 2.25 -4.68
CA LEU A 109 4.56 3.62 -4.14
C LEU A 109 3.39 4.40 -4.74
N ARG A 110 2.96 4.08 -5.97
CA ARG A 110 1.97 4.87 -6.71
C ARG A 110 0.67 4.12 -6.90
N PRO A 111 -0.48 4.79 -6.82
CA PRO A 111 -1.77 4.17 -7.15
C PRO A 111 -1.76 3.71 -8.61
N GLY A 112 -2.31 2.52 -8.88
CA GLY A 112 -2.32 1.93 -10.22
C GLY A 112 -0.98 1.35 -10.69
N GLN A 113 0.09 1.44 -9.91
CA GLN A 113 1.38 0.82 -10.22
C GLN A 113 1.23 -0.70 -10.32
N ILE A 114 1.74 -1.28 -11.41
CA ILE A 114 1.67 -2.71 -11.68
C ILE A 114 3.08 -3.31 -11.67
N TYR A 115 3.24 -4.43 -10.97
CA TYR A 115 4.47 -5.21 -10.93
C TYR A 115 4.21 -6.66 -11.35
N LEU A 116 4.98 -7.16 -12.33
CA LEU A 116 4.94 -8.57 -12.75
C LEU A 116 5.75 -9.43 -11.78
N ALA A 117 5.06 -10.19 -10.92
CA ALA A 117 5.70 -11.00 -9.89
C ALA A 117 6.10 -12.41 -10.39
N ALA A 118 5.27 -13.00 -11.25
CA ALA A 118 5.56 -14.31 -11.86
C ALA A 118 5.01 -14.39 -13.27
N LYS A 119 5.90 -14.68 -14.23
CA LYS A 119 5.54 -14.82 -15.65
C LYS A 119 4.92 -16.19 -15.89
N GLY A 120 3.78 -16.24 -16.58
CA GLY A 120 3.21 -17.50 -17.05
C GLY A 120 4.08 -18.19 -18.09
N GLY A 121 4.12 -19.53 -18.06
CA GLY A 121 4.86 -20.33 -19.02
C GLY A 121 4.34 -20.14 -20.44
N ASP A 122 5.24 -20.11 -21.41
CA ASP A 122 4.86 -20.00 -22.81
C ASP A 122 4.30 -21.33 -23.33
N GLY A 123 3.34 -21.27 -24.27
CA GLY A 123 2.77 -22.48 -24.89
C GLY A 123 3.78 -23.21 -25.76
N GLY A 124 3.71 -24.52 -25.77
CA GLY A 124 4.53 -25.38 -26.66
C GLY A 124 4.04 -25.28 -28.09
N ARG A 125 4.94 -25.40 -29.06
CA ARG A 125 4.62 -25.35 -30.48
C ARG A 125 4.03 -26.66 -30.94
N GLY A 126 3.00 -26.60 -31.80
CA GLY A 126 2.40 -27.75 -32.47
C GLY A 126 3.24 -28.24 -33.62
N ASN A 127 2.92 -29.46 -34.11
CA ASN A 127 3.71 -30.08 -35.18
C ASN A 127 3.66 -29.29 -36.51
N THR A 128 2.66 -28.46 -36.74
CA THR A 128 2.59 -27.61 -37.93
C THR A 128 3.79 -26.66 -38.02
N THR A 129 4.27 -26.15 -36.90
CA THR A 129 5.41 -25.19 -36.84
C THR A 129 6.74 -25.87 -37.24
N PHE A 130 6.87 -27.18 -37.07
CA PHE A 130 8.10 -27.96 -37.38
C PHE A 130 8.14 -28.51 -38.81
N LYS A 131 7.16 -28.13 -39.64
CA LYS A 131 7.15 -28.52 -41.06
C LYS A 131 8.28 -27.82 -41.81
N THR A 132 9.13 -28.61 -42.46
CA THR A 132 10.22 -28.13 -43.32
C THR A 132 10.15 -28.82 -44.68
N SER A 133 10.97 -28.37 -45.65
CA SER A 133 11.09 -28.98 -46.96
C SER A 133 11.56 -30.44 -46.89
N THR A 134 12.41 -30.77 -45.92
CA THR A 134 12.96 -32.11 -45.68
C THR A 134 12.10 -32.96 -44.76
N ASN A 135 11.33 -32.34 -43.83
CA ASN A 135 10.42 -33.01 -42.93
C ASN A 135 9.01 -32.47 -43.08
N GLN A 136 8.23 -33.02 -44.01
CA GLN A 136 6.89 -32.56 -44.32
C GLN A 136 5.80 -33.08 -43.36
N ALA A 137 6.10 -34.10 -42.57
CA ALA A 137 5.16 -34.73 -41.65
C ALA A 137 5.76 -34.95 -40.23
N PRO A 138 6.14 -33.84 -39.53
CA PRO A 138 6.75 -33.94 -38.21
C PRO A 138 5.77 -34.54 -37.21
N ARG A 139 6.26 -35.54 -36.43
CA ARG A 139 5.51 -36.25 -35.38
C ARG A 139 5.95 -35.79 -33.99
N TYR A 140 6.30 -34.51 -33.86
CA TYR A 140 6.81 -33.92 -32.66
C TYR A 140 6.06 -32.60 -32.38
N ALA A 141 5.78 -32.31 -31.10
CA ALA A 141 5.30 -31.04 -30.61
C ALA A 141 6.03 -30.74 -29.29
N GLU A 142 6.18 -29.47 -28.94
CA GLU A 142 6.81 -29.05 -27.70
C GLU A 142 5.84 -29.17 -26.51
N PRO A 143 6.32 -29.62 -25.36
CA PRO A 143 5.58 -29.44 -24.13
C PRO A 143 5.47 -27.94 -23.81
N GLY A 144 4.42 -27.52 -23.14
CA GLY A 144 4.37 -26.13 -22.62
C GLY A 144 5.48 -25.88 -21.58
N TRP A 145 5.96 -24.65 -21.53
CA TRP A 145 6.97 -24.25 -20.58
C TRP A 145 6.39 -24.13 -19.17
N PRO A 146 7.14 -24.50 -18.12
CA PRO A 146 6.67 -24.37 -16.75
C PRO A 146 6.48 -22.89 -16.37
N GLY A 147 5.51 -22.60 -15.52
CA GLY A 147 5.36 -21.33 -14.87
C GLY A 147 6.37 -21.14 -13.73
N GLU A 148 6.49 -19.93 -13.26
CA GLU A 148 7.34 -19.57 -12.12
C GLU A 148 6.59 -19.79 -10.80
N GLU A 149 7.28 -20.28 -9.78
CA GLU A 149 6.75 -20.39 -8.43
C GLU A 149 7.73 -19.79 -7.43
N LYS A 150 7.20 -19.01 -6.48
CA LYS A 150 8.02 -18.27 -5.50
C LYS A 150 7.25 -18.08 -4.21
N TRP A 151 7.97 -18.04 -3.10
CA TRP A 151 7.51 -17.45 -1.87
C TRP A 151 7.92 -15.97 -1.83
N LEU A 152 7.01 -15.11 -1.43
CA LEU A 152 7.24 -13.67 -1.32
C LEU A 152 6.80 -13.18 0.05
N TRP A 153 7.51 -12.17 0.55
CA TRP A 153 7.05 -11.39 1.67
C TRP A 153 6.46 -10.08 1.17
N LEU A 154 5.32 -9.73 1.67
CA LEU A 154 4.72 -8.41 1.55
C LEU A 154 4.96 -7.67 2.86
N ARG A 155 5.49 -6.48 2.79
CA ARG A 155 5.72 -5.61 3.94
C ARG A 155 5.17 -4.23 3.65
N LEU A 156 4.22 -3.78 4.47
CA LEU A 156 3.63 -2.46 4.34
C LEU A 156 4.51 -1.43 5.07
N LYS A 157 5.05 -0.48 4.32
CA LYS A 157 5.89 0.60 4.86
C LYS A 157 5.10 1.75 5.45
N ILE A 158 3.88 1.97 4.98
CA ILE A 158 3.02 3.06 5.46
C ILE A 158 2.52 2.70 6.84
N ILE A 159 2.77 3.59 7.78
CA ILE A 159 2.48 3.35 9.18
C ILE A 159 1.13 3.94 9.55
N ALA A 160 0.82 5.15 9.11
CA ALA A 160 -0.44 5.80 9.42
C ALA A 160 -0.75 6.95 8.45
N ASP A 161 -2.03 7.17 8.21
CA ASP A 161 -2.52 8.36 7.51
C ASP A 161 -2.36 9.61 8.40
N VAL A 162 -2.52 9.43 9.72
CA VAL A 162 -2.49 10.51 10.73
C VAL A 162 -1.47 10.21 11.82
N GLY A 163 -0.52 11.12 12.02
CA GLY A 163 0.40 11.10 13.16
C GLY A 163 -0.15 11.93 14.32
N LEU A 164 -0.31 11.31 15.52
CA LEU A 164 -0.68 12.04 16.74
C LEU A 164 0.57 12.66 17.35
N ILE A 165 0.62 13.98 17.44
CA ILE A 165 1.71 14.73 18.06
C ILE A 165 1.19 15.54 19.26
N GLY A 166 2.05 15.91 20.17
CA GLY A 166 1.69 16.69 21.35
C GLY A 166 2.54 16.32 22.57
N MET A 167 2.53 17.17 23.59
CA MET A 167 3.28 16.99 24.84
C MET A 167 2.97 15.66 25.54
N PRO A 168 3.86 15.13 26.42
CA PRO A 168 3.52 14.02 27.29
C PRO A 168 2.21 14.30 28.03
N ASN A 169 1.39 13.29 28.22
CA ASN A 169 0.09 13.38 28.88
C ASN A 169 -0.96 14.29 28.21
N ALA A 170 -0.73 14.82 27.01
CA ALA A 170 -1.76 15.52 26.22
C ALA A 170 -2.98 14.66 25.86
N GLY A 171 -2.91 13.35 26.13
CA GLY A 171 -4.02 12.41 25.94
C GLY A 171 -4.02 11.73 24.58
N LYS A 172 -2.88 11.63 23.88
CA LYS A 172 -2.74 10.95 22.56
C LYS A 172 -3.25 9.52 22.57
N SER A 173 -2.78 8.70 23.49
CA SER A 173 -3.18 7.28 23.60
C SER A 173 -4.65 7.14 24.05
N THR A 174 -5.17 8.09 24.85
CA THR A 174 -6.59 8.14 25.22
C THR A 174 -7.45 8.49 24.02
N PHE A 175 -7.04 9.49 23.23
CA PHE A 175 -7.69 9.85 21.98
C PHE A 175 -7.73 8.66 21.03
N LEU A 176 -6.59 8.02 20.78
CA LEU A 176 -6.49 6.85 19.93
C LEU A 176 -7.48 5.75 20.37
N SER A 177 -7.54 5.45 21.67
CA SER A 177 -8.46 4.47 22.23
C SER A 177 -9.92 4.86 22.10
N ALA A 178 -10.23 6.17 22.15
CA ALA A 178 -11.60 6.69 22.06
C ALA A 178 -12.19 6.62 20.64
N VAL A 179 -11.34 6.80 19.61
CA VAL A 179 -11.77 6.88 18.21
C VAL A 179 -11.67 5.53 17.48
N THR A 180 -10.94 4.57 18.03
CA THR A 180 -10.77 3.25 17.42
C THR A 180 -11.82 2.25 17.92
N LYS A 181 -12.41 1.48 17.00
CA LYS A 181 -13.38 0.41 17.36
C LYS A 181 -12.74 -0.84 17.98
N ALA A 182 -11.45 -1.07 17.74
CA ALA A 182 -10.68 -2.17 18.31
C ALA A 182 -9.63 -1.60 19.28
N ARG A 183 -9.17 -2.40 20.25
CA ARG A 183 -8.05 -1.98 21.10
C ARG A 183 -6.85 -1.65 20.23
N PRO A 184 -6.22 -0.48 20.40
CA PRO A 184 -4.99 -0.12 19.70
C PRO A 184 -3.98 -1.24 19.84
N LYS A 185 -3.25 -1.53 18.77
CA LYS A 185 -2.20 -2.52 18.80
C LYS A 185 -0.84 -1.86 18.91
N ILE A 186 -0.04 -2.39 19.80
CA ILE A 186 1.39 -2.17 19.78
C ILE A 186 1.93 -2.90 18.54
N ALA A 187 2.53 -2.18 17.62
CA ALA A 187 3.13 -2.77 16.45
C ALA A 187 4.62 -3.03 16.72
N ASP A 188 5.01 -4.30 16.68
CA ASP A 188 6.41 -4.72 16.82
C ASP A 188 7.11 -4.58 15.47
N TYR A 189 7.72 -3.43 15.23
CA TYR A 189 8.59 -3.26 14.07
C TYR A 189 10.02 -3.63 14.44
N PRO A 190 10.68 -4.55 13.70
CA PRO A 190 12.03 -5.04 14.03
C PRO A 190 13.11 -3.95 13.99
N PHE A 191 12.75 -2.75 13.53
CA PHE A 191 13.64 -1.59 13.40
C PHE A 191 13.27 -0.43 14.33
N THR A 192 12.27 -0.59 15.24
CA THR A 192 11.88 0.44 16.21
C THR A 192 12.22 0.01 17.62
N THR A 193 12.88 0.88 18.37
CA THR A 193 13.10 0.71 19.81
C THR A 193 11.87 1.11 20.64
N LEU A 194 10.97 1.92 20.07
CA LEU A 194 9.68 2.29 20.61
C LEU A 194 8.58 1.78 19.67
N HIS A 195 7.62 1.07 20.20
CA HIS A 195 6.51 0.49 19.45
C HIS A 195 5.37 1.49 19.36
N PRO A 196 4.99 1.99 18.15
CA PRO A 196 3.87 2.89 18.00
C PRO A 196 2.56 2.15 18.29
N ASN A 197 1.62 2.83 18.96
CA ASN A 197 0.27 2.34 19.07
C ASN A 197 -0.50 2.74 17.82
N LEU A 198 -0.94 1.77 17.04
CA LEU A 198 -1.76 1.99 15.85
C LEU A 198 -3.24 1.75 16.15
N GLY A 199 -4.08 2.60 15.59
CA GLY A 199 -5.51 2.46 15.66
C GLY A 199 -6.18 2.82 14.35
N VAL A 200 -7.33 2.20 14.09
CA VAL A 200 -8.13 2.45 12.89
C VAL A 200 -9.41 3.17 13.27
N ALA A 201 -9.62 4.35 12.72
CA ALA A 201 -10.84 5.13 12.85
C ALA A 201 -11.65 5.12 11.55
N TRP A 202 -12.98 5.17 11.68
CA TRP A 202 -13.92 5.27 10.56
C TRP A 202 -14.63 6.60 10.61
N VAL A 203 -14.46 7.40 9.57
CA VAL A 203 -15.10 8.71 9.45
C VAL A 203 -15.65 8.87 8.05
N ASP A 204 -16.92 9.17 7.94
CA ASP A 204 -17.61 9.42 6.66
C ASP A 204 -17.40 8.30 5.61
N GLY A 205 -17.47 7.03 6.07
CA GLY A 205 -17.26 5.87 5.20
C GLY A 205 -15.80 5.60 4.83
N TYR A 206 -14.88 6.40 5.35
CA TYR A 206 -13.44 6.27 5.12
C TYR A 206 -12.75 5.65 6.32
N GLU A 207 -11.82 4.72 6.05
CA GLU A 207 -10.97 4.12 7.06
C GLU A 207 -9.64 4.87 7.08
N MET A 208 -9.24 5.37 8.25
CA MET A 208 -7.95 6.03 8.43
C MET A 208 -7.16 5.37 9.55
N VAL A 209 -5.87 5.22 9.34
CA VAL A 209 -4.93 4.68 10.34
C VAL A 209 -4.29 5.83 11.09
N LEU A 210 -4.42 5.82 12.43
CA LEU A 210 -3.78 6.79 13.31
C LEU A 210 -2.61 6.11 14.03
N ALA A 211 -1.49 6.82 14.16
CA ALA A 211 -0.34 6.40 14.95
C ALA A 211 -0.12 7.32 16.14
N ASP A 212 -0.11 6.77 17.35
CA ASP A 212 0.42 7.46 18.52
C ASP A 212 1.95 7.37 18.48
N ILE A 213 2.59 8.53 18.34
CA ILE A 213 4.03 8.66 18.17
C ILE A 213 4.65 8.96 19.54
N PRO A 214 5.16 7.94 20.26
CA PRO A 214 5.83 8.16 21.53
C PRO A 214 7.22 8.75 21.31
N GLY A 215 7.64 9.69 22.17
CA GLY A 215 9.04 10.12 22.26
C GLY A 215 9.47 11.29 21.35
N LEU A 216 8.54 12.11 20.83
CA LEU A 216 8.89 13.35 20.15
C LEU A 216 9.49 14.43 21.10
N ILE A 217 9.44 14.26 22.42
CA ILE A 217 9.54 15.38 23.36
C ILE A 217 10.67 15.29 24.38
N GLU A 218 11.38 14.18 24.53
CA GLU A 218 12.49 14.13 25.49
C GLU A 218 13.78 13.66 24.83
N GLY A 219 14.63 14.61 24.38
CA GLY A 219 16.00 14.32 24.00
C GLY A 219 16.21 13.74 22.61
N ALA A 220 15.27 13.86 21.70
CA ALA A 220 15.42 13.37 20.31
C ALA A 220 16.63 14.02 19.59
N HIS A 221 17.00 15.25 19.97
CA HIS A 221 18.14 16.00 19.42
C HIS A 221 19.47 15.71 20.14
N GLU A 222 19.46 15.02 21.28
CA GLU A 222 20.70 14.72 22.05
C GLU A 222 21.45 13.45 21.59
N GLY A 223 21.07 12.85 20.46
CA GLY A 223 21.89 11.81 19.82
C GLY A 223 21.93 10.45 20.52
N ILE A 224 21.08 10.19 21.50
CA ILE A 224 21.03 8.89 22.17
C ILE A 224 20.10 7.95 21.37
N GLY A 225 20.57 7.47 20.20
CA GLY A 225 20.17 6.19 19.60
C GLY A 225 18.72 5.94 19.16
N LEU A 226 17.77 6.87 19.32
CA LEU A 226 16.34 6.68 19.08
C LEU A 226 15.84 7.24 17.73
N GLY A 227 16.69 8.02 17.03
CA GLY A 227 16.21 9.00 16.06
C GLY A 227 15.87 8.46 14.68
N ASP A 228 16.88 8.10 13.91
CA ASP A 228 16.80 8.10 12.44
C ASP A 228 15.83 7.08 11.82
N ARG A 229 15.59 5.94 12.47
CA ARG A 229 14.77 4.89 11.87
C ARG A 229 13.27 5.04 12.17
N PHE A 230 12.94 5.48 13.38
CA PHE A 230 11.55 5.67 13.81
C PHE A 230 10.92 6.91 13.16
N LEU A 231 11.71 7.97 13.02
CA LEU A 231 11.24 9.25 12.46
C LEU A 231 11.05 9.19 10.95
N LYS A 232 11.74 8.29 10.24
CA LYS A 232 11.43 7.96 8.84
C LYS A 232 10.00 7.43 8.63
N HIS A 233 9.35 7.00 9.67
CA HIS A 233 7.96 6.55 9.63
C HIS A 233 6.97 7.70 9.83
N ILE A 234 7.37 8.73 10.59
CA ILE A 234 6.61 9.99 10.74
C ILE A 234 6.62 10.77 9.42
N GLU A 235 7.71 10.72 8.68
CA GLU A 235 7.82 11.28 7.33
C GLU A 235 6.70 10.79 6.39
N ARG A 236 6.11 9.64 6.68
CA ARG A 236 5.09 8.98 5.86
C ARG A 236 3.66 9.18 6.34
N CYS A 237 3.43 9.86 7.48
CA CYS A 237 2.09 10.33 7.83
C CYS A 237 1.69 11.45 6.87
N GLU A 238 0.47 11.44 6.38
CA GLU A 238 -0.02 12.48 5.46
C GLU A 238 -0.38 13.76 6.21
N VAL A 239 -0.97 13.63 7.41
CA VAL A 239 -1.46 14.75 8.23
C VAL A 239 -1.05 14.56 9.68
N PHE A 240 -0.76 15.64 10.40
CA PHE A 240 -0.59 15.61 11.85
C PHE A 240 -1.85 16.05 12.57
N LEU A 241 -2.21 15.34 13.63
CA LEU A 241 -3.17 15.80 14.61
C LEU A 241 -2.41 16.19 15.90
N HIS A 242 -2.33 17.50 16.13
CA HIS A 242 -1.63 18.06 17.28
C HIS A 242 -2.58 18.21 18.47
N LEU A 243 -2.36 17.40 19.49
CA LEU A 243 -3.15 17.40 20.72
C LEU A 243 -2.46 18.23 21.80
N ILE A 244 -3.17 19.25 22.30
CA ILE A 244 -2.70 20.15 23.37
C ILE A 244 -3.61 19.96 24.58
N ASP A 245 -3.02 19.90 25.77
CA ASP A 245 -3.76 19.78 27.02
C ASP A 245 -4.33 21.14 27.42
N VAL A 246 -5.66 21.26 27.59
CA VAL A 246 -6.33 22.48 28.01
C VAL A 246 -5.92 22.89 29.42
N THR A 247 -5.51 21.95 30.28
CA THR A 247 -5.08 22.20 31.65
C THR A 247 -3.68 22.80 31.75
N SER A 248 -2.96 22.89 30.64
CA SER A 248 -1.66 23.56 30.55
C SER A 248 -1.75 25.04 30.93
N GLU A 249 -0.76 25.55 31.66
CA GLU A 249 -0.71 26.97 32.05
C GLU A 249 -0.64 27.86 30.81
N ASP A 250 0.16 27.47 29.80
CA ASP A 250 0.34 28.18 28.54
C ASP A 250 0.18 27.21 27.36
N VAL A 251 -1.00 27.22 26.72
CA VAL A 251 -1.34 26.37 25.59
C VAL A 251 -0.59 26.78 24.31
N VAL A 252 -0.28 28.07 24.17
CA VAL A 252 0.46 28.61 23.01
C VAL A 252 1.92 28.19 23.08
N LYS A 253 2.52 28.25 24.26
CA LYS A 253 3.88 27.78 24.47
C LYS A 253 3.97 26.29 24.18
N SER A 254 3.06 25.45 24.71
CA SER A 254 3.02 24.03 24.47
C SER A 254 2.93 23.69 22.96
N TYR A 255 2.16 24.45 22.19
CA TYR A 255 2.10 24.35 20.75
C TYR A 255 3.44 24.67 20.09
N ARG A 256 4.04 25.82 20.45
CA ARG A 256 5.30 26.30 19.86
C ARG A 256 6.48 25.37 20.16
N ASP A 257 6.53 24.81 21.36
CA ASP A 257 7.60 23.89 21.77
C ASP A 257 7.61 22.64 20.87
N ILE A 258 6.46 22.01 20.61
CA ILE A 258 6.34 20.87 19.69
C ILE A 258 6.70 21.26 18.26
N ARG A 259 6.23 22.41 17.78
CA ARG A 259 6.54 22.87 16.42
C ARG A 259 8.02 23.11 16.25
N ARG A 260 8.67 23.72 17.22
CA ARG A 260 10.12 23.93 17.23
C ARG A 260 10.89 22.62 17.23
N GLU A 261 10.42 21.62 17.96
CA GLU A 261 11.05 20.30 18.00
C GLU A 261 10.95 19.59 16.64
N LEU A 262 9.78 19.65 15.98
CA LEU A 262 9.60 19.16 14.63
C LEU A 262 10.53 19.85 13.61
N GLU A 263 10.65 21.17 13.69
CA GLU A 263 11.52 21.97 12.83
C GLU A 263 13.00 21.65 13.02
N LEU A 264 13.43 21.46 14.28
CA LEU A 264 14.81 21.09 14.60
C LEU A 264 15.16 19.68 14.12
N TYR A 265 14.15 18.81 14.09
CA TYR A 265 14.33 17.44 13.66
C TYR A 265 14.40 17.33 12.12
N ASP A 266 13.35 17.76 11.44
CA ASP A 266 13.28 17.83 9.98
C ASP A 266 12.35 18.97 9.53
N PRO A 267 12.88 19.99 8.85
CA PRO A 267 12.10 21.09 8.31
C PRO A 267 10.95 20.66 7.39
N LEU A 268 11.04 19.51 6.73
CA LEU A 268 9.99 18.97 5.88
C LEU A 268 8.78 18.50 6.69
N LEU A 269 8.99 17.95 7.89
CA LEU A 269 7.90 17.55 8.79
C LEU A 269 7.10 18.75 9.29
N ALA A 270 7.77 19.87 9.53
CA ALA A 270 7.12 21.10 9.94
C ALA A 270 6.23 21.73 8.85
N GLN A 271 6.41 21.35 7.58
CA GLN A 271 5.59 21.84 6.46
C GLN A 271 4.33 21.00 6.22
N LYS A 272 4.21 19.83 6.87
CA LYS A 272 3.05 18.96 6.68
C LYS A 272 1.76 19.61 7.18
N PRO A 273 0.61 19.24 6.55
CA PRO A 273 -0.70 19.66 7.03
C PRO A 273 -0.91 19.24 8.47
N GLU A 274 -1.47 20.15 9.25
CA GLU A 274 -1.69 19.97 10.68
C GLU A 274 -3.10 20.43 11.06
N VAL A 275 -3.79 19.58 11.82
CA VAL A 275 -5.03 19.92 12.54
C VAL A 275 -4.71 20.03 14.01
N VAL A 276 -5.14 21.14 14.65
CA VAL A 276 -4.86 21.42 16.06
C VAL A 276 -6.10 21.18 16.90
N ALA A 277 -5.96 20.45 17.99
CA ALA A 277 -7.05 20.17 18.92
C ALA A 277 -6.63 20.37 20.38
N LEU A 278 -7.45 21.10 21.10
CA LEU A 278 -7.33 21.31 22.55
C LEU A 278 -8.09 20.18 23.23
N ASN A 279 -7.39 19.28 23.90
CA ASN A 279 -7.95 18.10 24.54
C ASN A 279 -8.17 18.32 26.05
N LYS A 280 -8.97 17.42 26.65
CA LYS A 280 -9.39 17.42 28.06
C LYS A 280 -10.31 18.61 28.41
N CYS A 281 -11.08 19.11 27.45
CA CYS A 281 -12.02 20.20 27.65
C CYS A 281 -13.15 19.90 28.67
N ASP A 282 -13.23 18.67 29.15
CA ASP A 282 -14.10 18.26 30.28
C ASP A 282 -13.54 18.67 31.66
N ALA A 283 -12.26 19.02 31.72
CA ALA A 283 -11.59 19.42 32.98
C ALA A 283 -11.78 20.91 33.37
N LEU A 284 -12.22 21.75 32.42
CA LEU A 284 -12.41 23.21 32.64
C LEU A 284 -13.83 23.63 32.25
N PRO A 285 -14.32 24.77 32.79
CA PRO A 285 -15.56 25.41 32.39
C PRO A 285 -15.53 25.77 30.89
N GLU A 286 -16.72 25.83 30.25
CA GLU A 286 -16.83 26.12 28.82
C GLU A 286 -16.28 27.52 28.47
N GLU A 287 -16.46 28.51 29.36
CA GLU A 287 -15.97 29.90 29.17
C GLU A 287 -14.43 29.95 29.12
N GLU A 288 -13.77 29.26 30.04
CA GLU A 288 -12.29 29.18 30.08
C GLU A 288 -11.73 28.41 28.91
N THR A 289 -12.40 27.31 28.53
CA THR A 289 -12.06 26.52 27.37
C THR A 289 -12.15 27.36 26.09
N ALA A 290 -13.25 28.14 25.93
CA ALA A 290 -13.44 28.99 24.76
C ALA A 290 -12.39 30.10 24.68
N ALA A 291 -11.99 30.68 25.84
CA ALA A 291 -10.92 31.68 25.87
C ALA A 291 -9.58 31.11 25.41
N LYS A 292 -9.19 29.92 25.88
CA LYS A 292 -7.95 29.24 25.47
C LYS A 292 -7.99 28.80 24.01
N VAL A 293 -9.15 28.40 23.48
CA VAL A 293 -9.33 28.10 22.05
C VAL A 293 -9.04 29.35 21.21
N LEU A 294 -9.65 30.49 21.56
CA LEU A 294 -9.44 31.75 20.84
C LEU A 294 -7.98 32.21 20.90
N GLU A 295 -7.33 32.08 22.05
CA GLU A 295 -5.92 32.43 22.23
C GLU A 295 -5.04 31.55 21.30
N LEU A 296 -5.30 30.27 21.26
CA LEU A 296 -4.55 29.33 20.43
C LEU A 296 -4.85 29.56 18.94
N GLU A 297 -6.10 29.81 18.54
CA GLU A 297 -6.48 30.15 17.15
C GLU A 297 -5.75 31.40 16.65
N GLN A 298 -5.64 32.43 17.48
CA GLN A 298 -4.90 33.67 17.16
C GLN A 298 -3.39 33.37 16.95
N ALA A 299 -2.82 32.48 17.77
CA ALA A 299 -1.41 32.14 17.69
C ALA A 299 -1.07 31.23 16.49
N VAL A 300 -1.99 30.34 16.13
CA VAL A 300 -1.81 29.31 15.05
C VAL A 300 -2.27 29.85 13.69
N GLY A 301 -3.24 30.77 13.68
CA GLY A 301 -3.87 31.29 12.45
C GLY A 301 -4.79 30.26 11.73
N LYS A 302 -5.20 29.21 12.45
CA LYS A 302 -6.08 28.13 11.94
C LYS A 302 -7.12 27.80 12.99
N LYS A 303 -8.19 27.14 12.57
CA LYS A 303 -9.24 26.63 13.46
C LYS A 303 -8.67 25.60 14.43
N VAL A 304 -9.05 25.72 15.70
CA VAL A 304 -8.71 24.82 16.79
C VAL A 304 -9.96 24.10 17.28
N TYR A 305 -9.86 22.77 17.43
CA TYR A 305 -10.97 21.93 17.87
C TYR A 305 -10.91 21.74 19.39
N ALA A 306 -11.99 22.12 20.09
CA ALA A 306 -12.17 21.75 21.49
C ALA A 306 -12.70 20.31 21.60
N ILE A 307 -11.90 19.42 22.17
CA ILE A 307 -12.25 18.01 22.28
C ILE A 307 -12.10 17.47 23.70
N SER A 308 -12.84 16.42 23.99
CA SER A 308 -12.60 15.57 25.16
C SER A 308 -12.52 14.11 24.71
N ALA A 309 -11.33 13.53 24.76
CA ALA A 309 -11.13 12.13 24.45
C ALA A 309 -11.87 11.21 25.43
N VAL A 310 -11.95 11.59 26.71
CA VAL A 310 -12.63 10.81 27.75
C VAL A 310 -14.15 10.90 27.61
N ALA A 311 -14.71 12.11 27.44
CA ALA A 311 -16.13 12.33 27.26
C ALA A 311 -16.62 12.06 25.83
N LYS A 312 -15.72 11.79 24.89
CA LYS A 312 -15.99 11.58 23.45
C LYS A 312 -16.73 12.75 22.78
N LYS A 313 -16.45 13.99 23.22
CA LYS A 313 -17.04 15.21 22.66
C LYS A 313 -16.08 15.81 21.62
N GLY A 314 -16.63 16.36 20.53
CA GLY A 314 -15.87 17.07 19.48
C GLY A 314 -14.94 16.19 18.60
N LEU A 315 -14.87 14.88 18.85
CA LEU A 315 -13.95 13.99 18.15
C LEU A 315 -14.31 13.83 16.67
N PHE A 316 -15.62 13.73 16.37
CA PHE A 316 -16.08 13.49 15.02
C PHE A 316 -15.75 14.65 14.08
N ASP A 317 -16.03 15.88 14.49
CA ASP A 317 -15.77 17.08 13.69
C ASP A 317 -14.25 17.29 13.45
N CYS A 318 -13.44 17.01 14.47
CA CYS A 318 -11.98 17.05 14.35
C CYS A 318 -11.48 16.01 13.33
N LEU A 319 -11.96 14.77 13.41
CA LEU A 319 -11.57 13.71 12.48
C LEU A 319 -12.11 13.92 11.07
N LEU A 320 -13.25 14.57 10.92
CA LEU A 320 -13.81 14.92 9.60
C LEU A 320 -12.88 15.91 8.88
N ASP A 321 -12.36 16.91 9.58
CA ASP A 321 -11.43 17.88 9.01
C ASP A 321 -10.08 17.21 8.65
N VAL A 322 -9.57 16.35 9.53
CA VAL A 322 -8.40 15.52 9.23
C VAL A 322 -8.61 14.72 7.93
N ASN A 323 -9.78 14.08 7.76
CA ASN A 323 -10.12 13.34 6.55
C ASN A 323 -10.17 14.22 5.29
N HIS A 324 -10.64 15.47 5.43
CA HIS A 324 -10.63 16.44 4.33
C HIS A 324 -9.20 16.79 3.89
N TYR A 325 -8.27 16.99 4.85
CA TYR A 325 -6.87 17.21 4.53
C TYR A 325 -6.24 16.02 3.83
N ILE A 326 -6.46 14.79 4.30
CA ILE A 326 -5.97 13.56 3.66
C ILE A 326 -6.46 13.47 2.21
N LYS A 327 -7.77 13.65 1.97
CA LYS A 327 -8.36 13.61 0.63
C LYS A 327 -7.76 14.68 -0.30
N ARG A 328 -7.49 15.88 0.24
CA ARG A 328 -6.90 16.98 -0.52
C ARG A 328 -5.45 16.70 -0.90
N GLU A 329 -4.64 16.21 0.03
CA GLU A 329 -3.24 15.85 -0.21
C GLU A 329 -3.12 14.75 -1.26
N ARG A 330 -3.94 13.68 -1.16
CA ARG A 330 -3.97 12.60 -2.15
C ARG A 330 -4.34 13.09 -3.53
N LYS A 331 -5.34 13.97 -3.62
CA LYS A 331 -5.76 14.56 -4.90
C LYS A 331 -4.66 15.43 -5.52
N GLN A 332 -3.95 16.23 -4.72
CA GLN A 332 -2.84 17.04 -5.19
C GLN A 332 -1.67 16.17 -5.68
N GLN A 333 -1.40 15.04 -5.03
CA GLN A 333 -0.39 14.09 -5.47
C GLN A 333 -0.78 13.42 -6.78
N GLU A 334 -2.04 13.02 -6.96
CA GLU A 334 -2.57 12.46 -8.21
C GLU A 334 -2.46 13.47 -9.36
N GLU A 335 -2.87 14.73 -9.14
CA GLU A 335 -2.79 15.80 -10.14
C GLU A 335 -1.33 16.13 -10.53
N ALA A 336 -0.41 16.13 -9.58
CA ALA A 336 1.02 16.38 -9.84
C ALA A 336 1.68 15.23 -10.62
N GLU A 337 1.21 14.00 -10.44
CA GLU A 337 1.69 12.83 -11.17
C GLU A 337 1.15 12.81 -12.62
N GLU A 338 -0.10 13.19 -12.86
CA GLU A 338 -0.68 13.30 -14.20
C GLU A 338 0.01 14.38 -15.05
N ASP A 339 0.41 15.49 -14.44
CA ASP A 339 1.17 16.56 -15.13
C ASP A 339 2.64 16.19 -15.40
N GLY A 340 3.21 15.27 -14.63
CA GLY A 340 4.59 14.76 -14.80
C GLY A 340 4.74 13.69 -15.89
N GLU A 341 3.68 12.98 -16.25
CA GLU A 341 3.64 11.94 -17.28
C GLU A 341 3.16 12.48 -18.65
N LYS A 342 3.78 13.53 -19.17
CA LYS A 342 3.70 13.75 -20.63
C LYS A 342 4.64 12.76 -21.31
N PRO A 343 4.13 11.81 -22.12
CA PRO A 343 4.98 10.91 -22.86
C PRO A 343 5.86 11.77 -23.79
N VAL A 344 7.16 11.61 -23.66
CA VAL A 344 8.09 12.07 -24.70
C VAL A 344 7.71 11.28 -25.94
N GLU A 345 6.99 11.91 -26.86
CA GLU A 345 6.80 11.41 -28.21
C GLU A 345 8.19 11.27 -28.83
N THR A 346 8.77 10.10 -28.72
CA THR A 346 9.86 9.71 -29.59
C THR A 346 9.26 9.52 -30.97
N SER A 347 9.29 10.60 -31.76
CA SER A 347 9.07 10.54 -33.19
C SER A 347 10.17 9.68 -33.82
N TRP A 348 9.93 8.37 -33.88
CA TRP A 348 10.73 7.48 -34.69
C TRP A 348 10.26 7.61 -36.13
N SER A 349 11.06 8.31 -36.94
CA SER A 349 10.90 8.39 -38.41
C SER A 349 11.80 7.33 -39.03
N PRO A 350 11.29 6.32 -39.73
CA PRO A 350 12.14 5.43 -40.53
C PRO A 350 12.59 6.18 -41.79
N LEU A 351 13.91 6.25 -41.97
CA LEU A 351 14.54 6.50 -43.29
C LEU A 351 14.65 5.18 -44.00
#